data_d17357ce8e8083bbb2938446c6ff6bde
#
_entry.id   d17357ce8e8083bbb2938446c6ff6bde
#
_cell.length_a   1.000
_cell.length_b   1.000
_cell.length_c   1.000
_cell.angle_alpha   90.00
_cell.angle_beta   90.00
_cell.angle_gamma   90.00
#
_symmetry.space_group_name_H-M   'P 1'
#
loop_
_entity.id
_entity.type
_entity.pdbx_description
1 polymer ?
#
loop_
_entity_poly.entity_id
_entity_poly.type
_entity_poly.pdbx_seq_one_letter_code
_entity_poly.pdbx_strand_id
1 'polypeptide(L)' 'RIKNNGGFIVITTGRPEKYRSVTIEELERHQIPYDILLMGLPHSRRLLINDFAKSNPYPSCFAINLHRNSDDLDQYLK' A
#
# COMPACT_ATOMS: atom_id res chain seq x y z
N ARG A 1 -6.29 9.02 -5.79
CA ARG A 1 -6.55 8.90 -7.22
C ARG A 1 -6.78 7.47 -7.67
N ILE A 2 -5.85 6.58 -7.32
CA ILE A 2 -6.04 5.17 -7.62
C ILE A 2 -7.32 4.66 -6.96
N LYS A 3 -7.55 5.07 -5.74
CA LYS A 3 -8.73 4.66 -4.98
C LYS A 3 -9.99 5.21 -5.64
N ASN A 4 -9.95 6.46 -6.08
CA ASN A 4 -11.11 7.09 -6.72
C ASN A 4 -11.48 6.43 -8.04
N ASN A 5 -10.54 5.74 -8.66
CA ASN A 5 -10.78 5.03 -9.91
C ASN A 5 -11.12 3.56 -9.66
N GLY A 6 -11.53 3.22 -8.45
CA GLY A 6 -11.91 1.86 -8.12
C GLY A 6 -10.73 0.98 -7.74
N GLY A 7 -9.56 1.57 -7.49
CA GLY A 7 -8.39 0.81 -7.11
C GLY A 7 -8.50 0.26 -5.70
N PHE A 8 -7.82 -0.84 -5.46
CA PHE A 8 -7.74 -1.48 -4.16
C PHE A 8 -6.31 -1.33 -3.66
N ILE A 9 -6.14 -0.72 -2.50
CA ILE A 9 -4.82 -0.34 -2.01
C ILE A 9 -4.44 -1.16 -0.79
N VAL A 10 -3.27 -1.82 -0.89
CA VAL A 10 -2.70 -2.57 0.22
C VAL A 10 -1.39 -1.88 0.59
N ILE A 11 -1.28 -1.46 1.84
CA ILE A 11 -0.06 -0.87 2.36
C ILE A 11 0.66 -1.92 3.21
N THR A 12 1.94 -2.13 2.91
CA THR A 12 2.75 -3.07 3.68
C THR A 12 3.91 -2.34 4.32
N THR A 13 4.25 -2.74 5.54
CA THR A 13 5.35 -2.11 6.25
C THR A 13 5.96 -3.07 7.26
N GLY A 14 7.25 -2.88 7.54
CA GLY A 14 7.92 -3.63 8.59
C GLY A 14 7.68 -3.06 9.98
N ARG A 15 7.00 -1.90 10.06
CA ARG A 15 6.71 -1.30 11.36
C ARG A 15 5.92 -2.27 12.22
N PRO A 16 6.31 -2.45 13.51
CA PRO A 16 5.63 -3.43 14.38
C PRO A 16 4.16 -3.12 14.59
N GLU A 17 3.40 -4.18 14.82
CA GLU A 17 1.95 -4.08 15.04
C GLU A 17 1.59 -3.16 16.21
N LYS A 18 2.45 -3.06 17.20
CA LYS A 18 2.15 -2.21 18.36
C LYS A 18 2.03 -0.74 17.98
N TYR A 19 2.48 -0.38 16.79
CA TYR A 19 2.37 1.00 16.31
C TYR A 19 1.20 1.18 15.34
N ARG A 20 0.27 0.25 15.30
CA ARG A 20 -0.85 0.31 14.34
C ARG A 20 -1.68 1.57 14.53
N SER A 21 -2.03 1.90 15.76
CA SER A 21 -2.87 3.07 16.03
C SER A 21 -2.21 4.35 15.54
N VAL A 22 -0.93 4.52 15.83
CA VAL A 22 -0.18 5.70 15.41
C VAL A 22 -0.08 5.74 13.89
N THR A 23 0.13 4.58 13.28
CA THR A 23 0.26 4.51 11.82
C THR A 23 -1.05 4.88 11.15
N ILE A 24 -2.18 4.38 11.66
CA ILE A 24 -3.49 4.72 11.11
C ILE A 24 -3.74 6.21 11.25
N GLU A 25 -3.39 6.80 12.38
CA GLU A 25 -3.52 8.24 12.58
C GLU A 25 -2.72 9.02 11.55
N GLU A 26 -1.50 8.58 11.29
CA GLU A 26 -0.66 9.25 10.30
C GLU A 26 -1.29 9.20 8.91
N LEU A 27 -1.80 8.01 8.53
CA LEU A 27 -2.42 7.85 7.23
C LEU A 27 -3.65 8.74 7.10
N GLU A 28 -4.46 8.82 8.15
CA GLU A 28 -5.63 9.67 8.15
C GLU A 28 -5.26 11.15 8.07
N ARG A 29 -4.23 11.54 8.83
CA ARG A 29 -3.80 12.93 8.84
C ARG A 29 -3.34 13.40 7.47
N HIS A 30 -2.67 12.51 6.73
CA HIS A 30 -2.19 12.82 5.40
C HIS A 30 -3.20 12.46 4.31
N GLN A 31 -4.39 12.03 4.70
CA GLN A 31 -5.48 11.71 3.78
C GLN A 31 -5.07 10.65 2.75
N ILE A 32 -4.37 9.63 3.23
CA ILE A 32 -3.92 8.53 2.37
C ILE A 32 -4.93 7.40 2.47
N PRO A 33 -5.64 7.09 1.40
CA PRO A 33 -6.63 6.01 1.42
C PRO A 33 -5.94 4.64 1.33
N TYR A 34 -6.55 3.64 1.95
CA TYR A 34 -6.09 2.28 1.84
C TYR A 34 -7.22 1.34 2.18
N ASP A 35 -7.09 0.10 1.75
CA ASP A 35 -8.08 -0.92 2.06
C ASP A 35 -7.54 -1.92 3.07
N ILE A 36 -6.26 -2.25 2.97
CA ILE A 36 -5.62 -3.20 3.88
C ILE A 36 -4.28 -2.62 4.30
N LEU A 37 -3.99 -2.73 5.59
CA LEU A 37 -2.70 -2.33 6.16
C LEU A 37 -2.06 -3.55 6.80
N LEU A 38 -0.98 -4.02 6.22
CA LEU A 38 -0.22 -5.17 6.75
C LEU A 38 1.03 -4.66 7.42
N MET A 39 1.14 -4.89 8.71
CA MET A 39 2.26 -4.41 9.51
C MET A 39 3.08 -5.57 10.05
N GLY A 40 4.28 -5.26 10.52
CA GLY A 40 5.13 -6.27 11.13
C GLY A 40 5.74 -7.25 10.16
N LEU A 41 5.85 -6.87 8.89
CA LEU A 41 6.43 -7.76 7.89
C LEU A 41 7.95 -7.84 8.06
N PRO A 42 8.55 -8.97 7.68
CA PRO A 42 10.01 -9.10 7.78
C PRO A 42 10.74 -8.07 6.91
N HIS A 43 11.97 -7.75 7.30
CA HIS A 43 12.83 -6.83 6.55
C HIS A 43 13.53 -7.58 5.43
N SER A 44 12.77 -8.29 4.63
CA SER A 44 13.31 -9.05 3.51
C SER A 44 12.51 -8.68 2.28
N ARG A 45 12.94 -9.19 1.14
CA ARG A 45 12.19 -8.94 -0.09
C ARG A 45 10.80 -9.52 0.04
N ARG A 46 9.85 -8.83 -0.55
CA ARG A 46 8.48 -9.28 -0.57
C ARG A 46 8.09 -9.60 -1.99
N LEU A 47 7.43 -10.74 -2.15
CA LEU A 47 6.96 -11.17 -3.46
C LEU A 47 5.43 -11.14 -3.43
N LEU A 48 4.87 -10.42 -4.38
CA LEU A 48 3.42 -10.35 -4.52
C LEU A 48 3.05 -11.15 -5.76
N ILE A 49 2.16 -12.13 -5.58
CA ILE A 49 1.69 -12.95 -6.69
C ILE A 49 0.24 -12.58 -6.94
N ASN A 50 -0.02 -12.11 -8.15
CA ASN A 50 -1.34 -11.66 -8.53
C ASN A 50 -1.74 -12.39 -9.80
N ASP A 51 -2.96 -12.89 -9.85
CA ASP A 51 -3.43 -13.57 -11.04
C ASP A 51 -4.21 -12.62 -11.94
N PHE A 52 -4.38 -13.02 -13.17
CA PHE A 52 -5.27 -12.33 -14.08
C PHE A 52 -5.87 -13.34 -15.04
N ALA A 53 -7.05 -13.02 -15.56
CA ALA A 53 -7.81 -13.97 -16.36
C ALA A 53 -8.05 -13.41 -17.76
N LYS A 54 -8.62 -14.23 -18.63
CA LYS A 54 -8.94 -13.79 -19.99
C LYS A 54 -9.89 -12.62 -20.02
N SER A 55 -10.77 -12.54 -19.03
CA SER A 55 -11.70 -11.42 -18.91
C SER A 55 -10.98 -10.12 -18.56
N ASN A 56 -9.76 -10.23 -18.04
CA ASN A 56 -8.93 -9.07 -17.71
C ASN A 56 -7.47 -9.47 -18.00
N PRO A 57 -7.10 -9.46 -19.27
CA PRO A 57 -5.82 -10.03 -19.68
C PRO A 57 -4.59 -9.21 -19.33
N TYR A 58 -4.76 -8.02 -18.82
CA TYR A 58 -3.64 -7.15 -18.49
C TYR A 58 -3.25 -7.29 -17.03
N PRO A 59 -1.95 -7.27 -16.73
CA PRO A 59 -1.55 -7.23 -15.33
C PRO A 59 -2.21 -6.05 -14.63
N SER A 60 -2.91 -6.34 -13.55
CA SER A 60 -3.69 -5.33 -12.85
C SER A 60 -3.09 -4.95 -11.50
N CYS A 61 -1.91 -5.46 -11.21
CA CYS A 61 -1.26 -5.20 -9.93
C CYS A 61 0.12 -4.62 -10.16
N PHE A 62 0.46 -3.59 -9.40
CA PHE A 62 1.82 -3.07 -9.42
C PHE A 62 2.18 -2.58 -8.03
N ALA A 63 3.48 -2.51 -7.76
CA ALA A 63 3.99 -2.14 -6.46
C ALA A 63 4.79 -0.86 -6.55
N ILE A 64 4.64 -0.01 -5.54
CA ILE A 64 5.40 1.21 -5.39
C ILE A 64 6.29 1.06 -4.17
N ASN A 65 7.59 1.21 -4.38
CA ASN A 65 8.56 1.06 -3.30
C ASN A 65 9.05 2.44 -2.89
N LEU A 66 8.82 2.77 -1.62
CA LEU A 66 9.18 4.08 -1.11
C LEU A 66 10.32 3.97 -0.11
N HIS A 67 11.15 4.99 -0.10
CA HIS A 67 12.16 5.10 0.95
C HIS A 67 11.47 5.32 2.29
N ARG A 68 12.07 4.77 3.35
CA ARG A 68 11.55 4.95 4.69
C ARG A 68 11.47 6.45 5.00
N ASN A 69 10.38 6.87 5.62
CA ASN A 69 10.16 8.26 6.01
C ASN A 69 10.08 9.22 4.82
N SER A 70 9.73 8.70 3.65
CA SER A 70 9.56 9.51 2.46
C SER A 70 8.16 10.10 2.42
N ASP A 71 8.04 11.29 1.84
CA ASP A 71 6.75 11.92 1.60
C ASP A 71 6.22 11.62 0.21
N ASP A 72 6.89 10.76 -0.53
CA ASP A 72 6.57 10.51 -1.94
C ASP A 72 5.24 9.80 -2.14
N LEU A 73 4.70 9.20 -1.10
CA LEU A 73 3.45 8.44 -1.21
C LEU A 73 2.32 9.29 -1.76
N ASP A 74 2.26 10.56 -1.35
CA ASP A 74 1.23 11.47 -1.84
C ASP A 74 1.23 11.59 -3.35
N GLN A 75 2.41 11.55 -3.96
CA GLN A 75 2.53 11.71 -5.41
C GLN A 75 1.86 10.56 -6.17
N TYR A 76 1.80 9.40 -5.57
CA TYR A 76 1.25 8.22 -6.24
C TYR A 76 -0.24 8.04 -5.97
N LEU A 77 -0.73 8.57 -4.85
CA LEU A 77 -2.10 8.33 -4.42
C LEU A 77 -3.03 9.52 -4.65
N LYS A 78 -2.50 10.66 -4.98
CA LYS A 78 -3.29 11.87 -5.25
C LYS A 78 -3.33 12.28 -6.73
#